data_df3050e22edaaf1a62abc60496682789
#
_entry.id   df3050e22edaaf1a62abc60496682789
#
_cell.length_a   1.000
_cell.length_b   1.000
_cell.length_c   1.000
_cell.angle_alpha   90.00
_cell.angle_beta   90.00
_cell.angle_gamma   90.00
#
_symmetry.space_group_name_H-M   'P 1'
#
loop_
_entity.id
_entity.type
_entity.pdbx_description
1 polymer ?
#
loop_
_entity_poly.entity_id
_entity_poly.type
_entity_poly.pdbx_seq_one_letter_code
_entity_poly.pdbx_strand_id
1 'polypeptide(L)'
;MSVSLFYDSASSWTQCSVVNAELGQTTCCQNGSTSQCNQPWYLDRALTRTGNLTSWSAGTATIAQIRSQIRSGRPLGARIGWSGGGGHFVTIVGYRACDPDEYIDVRDPIYGSSDISLATFTTSYQSTGSWTHTYYTEP
;
A
#
# COMPACT_ATOMS: atom_id res chain seq x y z
N MET A 1 7.80 -2.52 -0.12
CA MET A 1 8.19 -3.93 0.06
C MET A 1 7.14 -4.89 -0.53
N SER A 2 5.91 -4.92 -0.08
CA SER A 2 4.89 -5.86 -0.62
C SER A 2 4.70 -5.75 -2.14
N VAL A 3 4.76 -4.56 -2.70
CA VAL A 3 4.66 -4.33 -4.14
C VAL A 3 5.88 -4.89 -4.87
N SER A 4 7.09 -4.56 -4.44
CA SER A 4 8.32 -5.07 -5.08
C SER A 4 8.41 -6.59 -5.03
N LEU A 5 8.05 -7.21 -3.90
CA LEU A 5 8.01 -8.67 -3.75
C LEU A 5 6.88 -9.33 -4.55
N PHE A 6 5.82 -8.59 -4.85
CA PHE A 6 4.76 -9.09 -5.74
C PHE A 6 5.27 -9.26 -7.18
N TYR A 7 6.05 -8.28 -7.67
CA TYR A 7 6.60 -8.32 -9.02
C TYR A 7 7.84 -9.20 -9.13
N ASP A 8 8.70 -9.15 -8.12
CA ASP A 8 9.94 -9.93 -8.07
C ASP A 8 10.16 -10.49 -6.67
N SER A 9 9.93 -11.79 -6.51
CA SER A 9 10.14 -12.50 -5.25
C SER A 9 11.60 -12.51 -4.78
N ALA A 10 12.55 -12.22 -5.68
CA ALA A 10 13.97 -12.09 -5.38
C ALA A 10 14.40 -10.64 -5.16
N SER A 11 13.46 -9.70 -5.12
CA SER A 11 13.76 -8.28 -4.88
C SER A 11 14.60 -8.07 -3.64
N SER A 12 15.72 -7.37 -3.79
CA SER A 12 16.63 -7.01 -2.70
C SER A 12 16.09 -5.88 -1.81
N TRP A 13 15.00 -5.22 -2.22
CA TRP A 13 14.40 -4.16 -1.43
C TRP A 13 13.74 -4.70 -0.16
N THR A 14 14.23 -4.25 0.99
CA THR A 14 13.60 -4.44 2.29
C THR A 14 12.99 -3.13 2.76
N GLN A 15 12.09 -3.17 3.73
CA GLN A 15 11.53 -1.93 4.31
C GLN A 15 12.64 -1.00 4.81
N CYS A 16 13.60 -1.53 5.54
CA CYS A 16 14.70 -0.73 6.10
C CYS A 16 15.65 -0.19 5.03
N SER A 17 15.90 -0.93 3.94
CA SER A 17 16.74 -0.42 2.86
C SER A 17 16.07 0.71 2.07
N VAL A 18 14.75 0.65 1.88
CA VAL A 18 13.99 1.76 1.31
C VAL A 18 14.06 2.98 2.23
N VAL A 19 13.85 2.80 3.54
CA VAL A 19 13.96 3.88 4.53
C VAL A 19 15.35 4.50 4.52
N ASN A 20 16.42 3.71 4.53
CA ASN A 20 17.79 4.21 4.43
C ASN A 20 17.97 5.08 3.18
N ALA A 21 17.53 4.60 2.03
CA ALA A 21 17.68 5.30 0.76
C ALA A 21 16.86 6.60 0.69
N GLU A 22 15.63 6.58 1.22
CA GLU A 22 14.74 7.75 1.21
C GLU A 22 15.14 8.84 2.21
N LEU A 23 15.63 8.45 3.39
CA LEU A 23 15.95 9.37 4.48
C LEU A 23 17.45 9.68 4.59
N GLY A 24 18.28 9.16 3.68
CA GLY A 24 19.73 9.34 3.73
C GLY A 24 20.37 8.72 4.97
N GLN A 25 19.80 7.62 5.48
CA GLN A 25 20.28 6.90 6.65
C GLN A 25 21.07 5.65 6.24
N THR A 26 21.83 5.08 7.15
CA THR A 26 22.58 3.85 6.94
C THR A 26 22.31 2.79 8.00
N THR A 27 21.62 3.15 9.07
CA THR A 27 21.46 2.33 10.28
C THR A 27 20.05 1.81 10.51
N CYS A 28 19.08 2.15 9.63
CA CYS A 28 17.68 1.76 9.85
C CYS A 28 17.45 0.24 9.76
N CYS A 29 18.33 -0.50 9.11
CA CYS A 29 18.29 -1.97 9.13
C CYS A 29 18.85 -2.58 10.42
N GLN A 30 19.58 -1.81 11.21
CA GLN A 30 20.09 -2.21 12.53
C GLN A 30 19.11 -1.85 13.63
N ASN A 31 18.53 -0.64 13.57
CA ASN A 31 17.50 -0.17 14.49
C ASN A 31 16.51 0.77 13.80
N GLY A 32 15.41 0.21 13.29
CA GLY A 32 14.34 0.96 12.63
C GLY A 32 13.44 1.78 13.57
N SER A 33 13.57 1.61 14.89
CA SER A 33 12.71 2.30 15.86
C SER A 33 13.18 3.70 16.23
N THR A 34 14.35 4.12 15.75
CA THR A 34 14.86 5.48 16.01
C THR A 34 13.98 6.53 15.32
N SER A 35 13.90 7.72 15.88
CA SER A 35 13.14 8.83 15.28
C SER A 35 13.64 9.24 13.88
N GLN A 36 14.89 8.94 13.56
CA GLN A 36 15.49 9.15 12.24
C GLN A 36 14.99 8.15 11.20
N CYS A 37 14.58 6.95 11.62
CA CYS A 37 14.11 5.88 10.74
C CYS A 37 12.59 5.70 10.78
N ASN A 38 11.97 5.88 11.95
CA ASN A 38 10.53 5.72 12.17
C ASN A 38 9.81 7.08 12.11
N GLN A 39 9.59 7.55 10.91
CA GLN A 39 8.90 8.80 10.68
C GLN A 39 7.90 8.68 9.51
N PRO A 40 6.87 9.54 9.46
CA PRO A 40 5.93 9.59 8.32
C PRO A 40 6.67 9.84 7.01
N TRP A 41 6.26 9.14 5.95
CA TRP A 41 6.86 9.30 4.64
C TRP A 41 5.81 9.22 3.52
N TYR A 42 6.25 9.47 2.29
CA TYR A 42 5.43 9.49 1.08
C TYR A 42 5.57 8.17 0.32
N LEU A 43 4.44 7.51 0.04
CA LEU A 43 4.45 6.22 -0.66
C LEU A 43 4.88 6.34 -2.12
N ASP A 44 4.50 7.42 -2.79
CA ASP A 44 4.93 7.70 -4.16
C ASP A 44 6.46 7.76 -4.28
N ARG A 45 7.14 8.37 -3.31
CA ARG A 45 8.61 8.40 -3.27
C ARG A 45 9.19 7.00 -3.07
N ALA A 46 8.67 6.25 -2.12
CA ALA A 46 9.13 4.90 -1.84
C ALA A 46 8.91 3.97 -3.05
N LEU A 47 7.76 4.05 -3.72
CA LEU A 47 7.48 3.28 -4.93
C LEU A 47 8.32 3.72 -6.12
N THR A 48 8.59 5.02 -6.27
CA THR A 48 9.53 5.53 -7.28
C THR A 48 10.95 4.99 -7.02
N ARG A 49 11.38 4.96 -5.77
CA ARG A 49 12.69 4.41 -5.37
C ARG A 49 12.86 2.96 -5.77
N THR A 50 11.83 2.15 -5.63
CA THR A 50 11.85 0.73 -6.00
C THR A 50 11.56 0.48 -7.48
N GLY A 51 11.26 1.52 -8.26
CA GLY A 51 10.90 1.41 -9.67
C GLY A 51 9.48 0.93 -9.92
N ASN A 52 8.62 0.93 -8.91
CA ASN A 52 7.29 0.31 -8.99
C ASN A 52 6.13 1.33 -9.05
N LEU A 53 6.37 2.61 -9.28
CA LEU A 53 5.30 3.61 -9.39
C LEU A 53 4.99 3.94 -10.85
N THR A 54 3.74 3.72 -11.27
CA THR A 54 3.22 4.27 -12.53
C THR A 54 2.67 5.68 -12.32
N SER A 55 1.76 5.84 -11.37
CA SER A 55 1.09 7.12 -11.04
C SER A 55 0.38 7.02 -9.70
N TRP A 56 -0.10 8.15 -9.19
CA TRP A 56 -0.99 8.18 -8.03
C TRP A 56 -2.04 9.27 -8.17
N SER A 57 -3.13 9.14 -7.43
CA SER A 57 -4.20 10.14 -7.37
C SER A 57 -4.82 10.21 -5.97
N ALA A 58 -5.33 11.39 -5.61
CA ALA A 58 -6.24 11.51 -4.47
C ALA A 58 -7.55 10.77 -4.78
N GLY A 59 -8.15 10.20 -3.74
CA GLY A 59 -9.40 9.45 -3.83
C GLY A 59 -9.20 7.94 -3.99
N THR A 60 -10.33 7.26 -4.13
CA THR A 60 -10.43 5.80 -4.23
C THR A 60 -10.44 5.35 -5.68
N ALA A 61 -10.05 4.11 -5.94
CA ALA A 61 -10.30 3.47 -7.22
C ALA A 61 -11.68 2.77 -7.22
N THR A 62 -12.33 2.76 -8.36
CA THR A 62 -13.55 1.97 -8.58
C THR A 62 -13.21 0.48 -8.69
N ILE A 63 -14.20 -0.39 -8.46
CA ILE A 63 -13.99 -1.83 -8.64
C ILE A 63 -13.55 -2.17 -10.08
N ALA A 64 -14.02 -1.44 -11.08
CA ALA A 64 -13.60 -1.64 -12.46
C ALA A 64 -12.12 -1.34 -12.66
N GLN A 65 -11.61 -0.27 -12.04
CA GLN A 65 -10.18 0.09 -12.06
C GLN A 65 -9.35 -0.96 -11.30
N ILE A 66 -9.79 -1.38 -10.11
CA ILE A 66 -9.14 -2.45 -9.33
C ILE A 66 -9.05 -3.73 -10.18
N ARG A 67 -10.17 -4.17 -10.76
CA ARG A 67 -10.20 -5.34 -11.65
C ARG A 67 -9.21 -5.24 -12.79
N SER A 68 -9.17 -4.10 -13.45
CA SER A 68 -8.28 -3.88 -14.60
C SER A 68 -6.82 -4.03 -14.16
N GLN A 69 -6.43 -3.43 -13.06
CA GLN A 69 -5.07 -3.51 -12.54
C GLN A 69 -4.71 -4.94 -12.11
N ILE A 70 -5.54 -5.57 -11.28
CA ILE A 70 -5.27 -6.93 -10.77
C ILE A 70 -5.21 -7.96 -11.90
N ARG A 71 -6.11 -7.88 -12.90
CA ARG A 71 -6.07 -8.76 -14.09
C ARG A 71 -4.80 -8.56 -14.93
N SER A 72 -4.21 -7.38 -14.90
CA SER A 72 -2.94 -7.09 -15.55
C SER A 72 -1.73 -7.45 -14.68
N GLY A 73 -1.93 -8.13 -13.54
CA GLY A 73 -0.87 -8.49 -12.61
C GLY A 73 -0.27 -7.29 -11.87
N ARG A 74 -1.05 -6.23 -11.67
CA ARG A 74 -0.61 -4.98 -11.03
C ARG A 74 -1.38 -4.72 -9.74
N PRO A 75 -0.76 -4.91 -8.57
CA PRO A 75 -1.36 -4.53 -7.29
C PRO A 75 -1.47 -3.02 -7.18
N LEU A 76 -2.36 -2.53 -6.30
CA LEU A 76 -2.50 -1.11 -6.02
C LEU A 76 -2.04 -0.82 -4.58
N GLY A 77 -1.35 0.30 -4.41
CA GLY A 77 -1.15 0.89 -3.08
C GLY A 77 -2.37 1.72 -2.69
N ALA A 78 -2.72 1.70 -1.43
CA ALA A 78 -3.77 2.54 -0.87
C ALA A 78 -3.28 3.24 0.39
N ARG A 79 -3.62 4.53 0.53
CA ARG A 79 -3.41 5.28 1.77
C ARG A 79 -4.72 5.33 2.54
N ILE A 80 -4.67 4.88 3.75
CA ILE A 80 -5.75 5.03 4.74
C ILE A 80 -5.44 6.28 5.57
N GLY A 81 -6.39 7.20 5.65
CA GLY A 81 -6.36 8.32 6.59
C GLY A 81 -7.16 7.97 7.84
N TRP A 82 -6.57 8.12 9.02
CA TRP A 82 -7.25 7.86 10.27
C TRP A 82 -8.10 9.07 10.72
N SER A 83 -9.25 8.84 11.33
CA SER A 83 -10.10 9.92 11.85
C SER A 83 -9.41 10.78 12.94
N GLY A 84 -8.47 10.19 13.68
CA GLY A 84 -7.64 10.88 14.67
C GLY A 84 -6.39 11.56 14.10
N GLY A 85 -6.21 11.56 12.78
CA GLY A 85 -5.02 12.06 12.10
C GLY A 85 -3.98 11.00 11.81
N GLY A 86 -3.04 11.32 10.91
CA GLY A 86 -2.06 10.38 10.42
C GLY A 86 -2.57 9.51 9.27
N GLY A 87 -1.78 8.53 8.88
CA GLY A 87 -2.11 7.64 7.79
C GLY A 87 -1.39 6.31 7.87
N HIS A 88 -1.86 5.37 7.04
CA HIS A 88 -1.36 4.02 6.94
C HIS A 88 -1.36 3.59 5.47
N PHE A 89 -0.42 2.76 5.07
CA PHE A 89 -0.33 2.27 3.71
C PHE A 89 -0.54 0.76 3.67
N VAL A 90 -1.39 0.33 2.74
CA VAL A 90 -1.69 -1.07 2.48
C VAL A 90 -1.62 -1.37 0.98
N THR A 91 -1.60 -2.64 0.62
CA THR A 91 -1.59 -3.07 -0.78
C THR A 91 -2.84 -3.90 -1.09
N ILE A 92 -3.55 -3.55 -2.15
CA ILE A 92 -4.65 -4.33 -2.70
C ILE A 92 -4.06 -5.28 -3.74
N VAL A 93 -4.23 -6.58 -3.54
CA VAL A 93 -3.61 -7.64 -4.37
C VAL A 93 -4.63 -8.53 -5.07
N GLY A 94 -5.91 -8.39 -4.77
CA GLY A 94 -6.96 -9.19 -5.34
C GLY A 94 -8.33 -8.52 -5.26
N TYR A 95 -9.29 -9.12 -5.93
CA TYR A 95 -10.70 -8.74 -5.84
C TYR A 95 -11.60 -9.95 -6.01
N ARG A 96 -12.78 -9.88 -5.43
CA ARG A 96 -13.85 -10.84 -5.61
C ARG A 96 -15.17 -10.11 -5.77
N ALA A 97 -15.89 -10.40 -6.86
CA ALA A 97 -17.24 -9.91 -7.05
C ALA A 97 -18.21 -11.00 -6.58
N CYS A 98 -18.92 -10.74 -5.49
CA CYS A 98 -20.00 -11.56 -4.98
C CYS A 98 -21.24 -10.68 -4.95
N ASP A 99 -22.16 -10.89 -5.88
CA ASP A 99 -23.40 -10.10 -5.92
C ASP A 99 -24.20 -10.29 -4.60
N PRO A 100 -24.63 -9.22 -3.90
CA PRO A 100 -24.55 -7.80 -4.32
C PRO A 100 -23.24 -7.09 -3.94
N ASP A 101 -22.30 -7.73 -3.22
CA ASP A 101 -21.15 -7.08 -2.62
C ASP A 101 -19.86 -7.29 -3.43
N GLU A 102 -18.97 -6.34 -3.32
CA GLU A 102 -17.63 -6.35 -3.91
C GLU A 102 -16.59 -6.42 -2.79
N TYR A 103 -15.65 -7.36 -2.92
CA TYR A 103 -14.59 -7.58 -1.94
C TYR A 103 -13.21 -7.37 -2.58
N ILE A 104 -12.26 -6.98 -1.75
CA ILE A 104 -10.86 -6.84 -2.12
C ILE A 104 -9.96 -7.58 -1.14
N ASP A 105 -8.87 -8.16 -1.67
CA ASP A 105 -7.83 -8.77 -0.86
C ASP A 105 -6.78 -7.72 -0.52
N VAL A 106 -6.59 -7.46 0.76
CA VAL A 106 -5.66 -6.46 1.28
C VAL A 106 -4.48 -7.12 1.98
N ARG A 107 -3.28 -6.61 1.72
CA ARG A 107 -2.07 -6.92 2.47
C ARG A 107 -1.68 -5.72 3.30
N ASP A 108 -1.76 -5.88 4.62
CA ASP A 108 -1.49 -4.84 5.59
C ASP A 108 -0.26 -5.22 6.42
N PRO A 109 0.76 -4.36 6.53
CA PRO A 109 1.98 -4.67 7.28
C PRO A 109 1.77 -4.75 8.79
N ILE A 110 0.64 -4.23 9.30
CA ILE A 110 0.30 -4.23 10.74
C ILE A 110 -0.79 -5.25 11.05
N TYR A 111 -1.89 -5.21 10.28
CA TYR A 111 -3.09 -6.02 10.54
C TYR A 111 -3.14 -7.34 9.74
N GLY A 112 -2.15 -7.58 8.88
CA GLY A 112 -2.04 -8.82 8.10
C GLY A 112 -2.93 -8.83 6.85
N SER A 113 -3.22 -10.03 6.36
CA SER A 113 -4.04 -10.21 5.17
C SER A 113 -5.52 -10.25 5.52
N SER A 114 -6.35 -9.59 4.74
CA SER A 114 -7.80 -9.61 4.91
C SER A 114 -8.52 -9.60 3.56
N ASP A 115 -9.69 -10.23 3.54
CA ASP A 115 -10.71 -10.14 2.50
C ASP A 115 -11.82 -9.24 3.07
N ILE A 116 -11.99 -8.06 2.53
CA ILE A 116 -12.86 -7.03 3.09
C ILE A 116 -13.75 -6.43 2.01
N SER A 117 -14.99 -6.08 2.35
CA SER A 117 -15.87 -5.40 1.39
C SER A 117 -15.28 -4.05 0.98
N LEU A 118 -15.40 -3.72 -0.31
CA LEU A 118 -14.92 -2.45 -0.84
C LEU A 118 -15.55 -1.26 -0.10
N ALA A 119 -16.82 -1.36 0.26
CA ALA A 119 -17.52 -0.32 1.02
C ALA A 119 -16.88 -0.09 2.39
N THR A 120 -16.62 -1.16 3.16
CA THR A 120 -15.96 -1.07 4.48
C THR A 120 -14.53 -0.55 4.35
N PHE A 121 -13.77 -1.05 3.37
CA PHE A 121 -12.41 -0.58 3.13
C PHE A 121 -12.35 0.91 2.81
N THR A 122 -13.33 1.40 2.06
CA THR A 122 -13.37 2.80 1.63
C THR A 122 -13.65 3.77 2.78
N THR A 123 -14.54 3.41 3.72
CA THR A 123 -15.11 4.37 4.69
C THR A 123 -14.85 4.05 6.15
N SER A 124 -14.52 2.81 6.49
CA SER A 124 -14.41 2.36 7.89
C SER A 124 -13.37 1.25 8.09
N TYR A 125 -12.26 1.31 7.33
CA TYR A 125 -11.17 0.37 7.50
C TYR A 125 -10.65 0.40 8.94
N GLN A 126 -10.57 -0.78 9.59
CA GLN A 126 -10.20 -0.90 11.01
C GLN A 126 -10.99 0.09 11.91
N SER A 127 -12.27 0.26 11.61
CA SER A 127 -13.26 1.11 12.29
C SER A 127 -13.11 2.62 12.08
N THR A 128 -11.91 3.15 11.90
CA THR A 128 -11.65 4.61 11.91
C THR A 128 -10.91 5.12 10.67
N GLY A 129 -10.54 4.24 9.77
CA GLY A 129 -9.79 4.58 8.57
C GLY A 129 -10.65 4.78 7.34
N SER A 130 -10.26 5.71 6.48
CA SER A 130 -10.88 5.92 5.17
C SER A 130 -9.81 5.90 4.08
N TRP A 131 -10.13 5.30 2.93
CA TRP A 131 -9.24 5.28 1.79
C TRP A 131 -9.15 6.65 1.13
N THR A 132 -7.97 7.26 1.12
CA THR A 132 -7.76 8.66 0.72
C THR A 132 -6.96 8.85 -0.56
N HIS A 133 -6.05 7.92 -0.90
CA HIS A 133 -5.20 7.99 -2.09
C HIS A 133 -4.97 6.61 -2.68
N THR A 134 -4.86 6.56 -4.00
CA THR A 134 -4.59 5.34 -4.77
C THR A 134 -3.27 5.47 -5.51
N TYR A 135 -2.44 4.42 -5.45
CA TYR A 135 -1.14 4.33 -6.13
C TYR A 135 -1.18 3.18 -7.11
N TYR A 136 -0.98 3.50 -8.38
CA TYR A 136 -0.93 2.53 -9.48
C TYR A 136 0.52 2.06 -9.65
N THR A 137 0.70 0.76 -9.77
CA THR A 137 2.04 0.15 -9.75
C THR A 137 2.38 -0.55 -11.06
N GLU A 138 3.68 -0.77 -11.26
CA GLU A 138 4.26 -1.51 -12.38
C GLU A 138 5.45 -2.34 -11.92
N PRO A 139 5.87 -3.38 -12.72
CA PRO A 139 7.05 -4.20 -12.43
C PRO A 139 8.34 -3.41 -12.30
#